data_e1c93f55e2f8ec7e0d5ac97a14eb545a
#
_entry.id   e1c93f55e2f8ec7e0d5ac97a14eb545a
#
_cell.length_a   1.000
_cell.length_b   1.000
_cell.length_c   1.000
_cell.angle_alpha   90.00
_cell.angle_beta   90.00
_cell.angle_gamma   90.00
#
_symmetry.space_group_name_H-M   'P 1'
#
loop_
_entity.id
_entity.type
_entity.pdbx_description
1 polymer ?
#
loop_
_entity_poly.entity_id
_entity_poly.type
_entity_poly.pdbx_seq_one_letter_code
_entity_poly.pdbx_strand_id
1 'polypeptide(L)'
;MLMKNNNILLYLILTFFFLTQSLAADEFDISASNIKIFQDSEKILAEGNVIIVGKDGITIVAESATYDRKENIIEAKKSVKITDKKTNDVLTSDKIQYSKKKEEILAEGNVFFKGGNGVSIKTEIASYDNKNKIIKSNQSTKVNDGLGNSILLDMFSYSTKNKSLRSKGYIEMTDKHENKYFFDDIFVDIKKKRMAGSNLKLKFKKDTFGNIENDPRLFANSAVITENKSYIEGGVFTTCKKRGDKCPPWKLTAEKIIHDKEKQKISYENAKLYLYGFPVFYTPTFFHPDPTVKRQSGFLTPSITNSTLLGNGINLPYYFALAEHKDATLNPKIYADENPVIQTEYRHVTKNSYSILDASFNQGYKKTSNKKTDGSRNHFFARSDIDLDLETFDESKLSINFQKIIQV
;
A
#
# COMPACT_ATOMS: atom_id res chain seq x y z
N MET A 1 -1.83 -3.01 1.93
CA MET A 1 -2.50 -1.83 2.48
C MET A 1 -3.30 -1.03 1.44
N LEU A 2 -2.90 -1.01 0.17
CA LEU A 2 -3.59 -0.30 -0.93
C LEU A 2 -5.01 -0.81 -1.26
N MET A 3 -5.44 -1.96 -0.79
CA MET A 3 -6.71 -2.58 -1.23
C MET A 3 -7.78 -2.77 -0.15
N LYS A 4 -7.58 -2.31 1.08
CA LYS A 4 -8.64 -2.41 2.10
C LYS A 4 -9.80 -1.42 1.89
N ASN A 5 -9.60 -0.41 1.01
CA ASN A 5 -10.62 0.55 0.60
C ASN A 5 -10.70 0.63 -0.93
N ASN A 6 -11.05 -0.47 -1.56
CA ASN A 6 -11.13 -0.64 -3.02
C ASN A 6 -12.22 0.18 -3.73
N ASN A 7 -12.85 1.08 -3.02
CA ASN A 7 -13.83 1.97 -3.63
C ASN A 7 -13.18 3.10 -4.43
N ILE A 8 -11.87 3.37 -4.25
CA ILE A 8 -11.20 4.53 -4.84
C ILE A 8 -11.26 4.51 -6.36
N LEU A 9 -10.81 3.42 -6.96
CA LEU A 9 -10.80 3.29 -8.41
C LEU A 9 -12.20 3.01 -8.97
N LEU A 10 -13.08 2.36 -8.19
CA LEU A 10 -14.46 2.12 -8.55
C LEU A 10 -15.25 3.45 -8.63
N TYR A 11 -14.97 4.38 -7.72
CA TYR A 11 -15.63 5.67 -7.70
C TYR A 11 -15.11 6.64 -8.76
N LEU A 12 -13.84 6.57 -9.08
CA LEU A 12 -13.20 7.38 -10.12
C LEU A 12 -13.91 7.28 -11.46
N ILE A 13 -14.65 6.25 -11.62
CA ILE A 13 -15.17 5.75 -12.88
C ILE A 13 -16.67 5.75 -12.93
N LEU A 14 -17.34 5.54 -11.81
CA LEU A 14 -18.81 5.60 -11.76
C LEU A 14 -19.33 7.00 -12.01
N THR A 15 -18.53 8.00 -11.72
CA THR A 15 -18.96 9.40 -11.70
C THR A 15 -18.90 10.09 -13.05
N PHE A 16 -18.00 9.71 -13.94
CA PHE A 16 -18.04 10.18 -15.34
C PHE A 16 -19.16 9.51 -16.16
N PHE A 17 -19.82 8.49 -15.58
CA PHE A 17 -20.84 7.70 -16.27
C PHE A 17 -22.16 8.43 -16.50
N PHE A 18 -22.48 9.46 -15.70
CA PHE A 18 -23.76 10.15 -15.79
C PHE A 18 -23.87 11.17 -16.91
N LEU A 19 -22.76 11.55 -17.53
CA LEU A 19 -22.77 12.38 -18.75
C LEU A 19 -23.30 11.66 -20.00
N THR A 20 -23.70 10.38 -19.89
CA THR A 20 -23.91 9.54 -21.07
C THR A 20 -25.32 9.09 -21.34
N GLN A 21 -26.27 9.52 -20.55
CA GLN A 21 -27.66 9.36 -20.96
C GLN A 21 -27.93 10.38 -22.06
N SER A 22 -28.23 9.88 -23.24
CA SER A 22 -28.45 10.58 -24.50
C SER A 22 -28.92 12.04 -24.34
N LEU A 23 -28.03 12.97 -24.58
CA LEU A 23 -28.34 14.34 -24.90
C LEU A 23 -29.06 14.35 -26.26
N ALA A 24 -30.34 13.98 -26.34
CA ALA A 24 -31.16 14.20 -27.49
C ALA A 24 -31.46 15.71 -27.53
N ALA A 25 -31.16 16.39 -28.64
CA ALA A 25 -31.27 17.86 -28.77
C ALA A 25 -32.70 18.38 -28.56
N ASP A 26 -33.71 17.53 -28.61
CA ASP A 26 -35.12 17.86 -28.39
C ASP A 26 -35.57 17.73 -26.92
N GLU A 27 -34.66 17.41 -26.01
CA GLU A 27 -34.95 17.16 -24.59
C GLU A 27 -34.32 18.15 -23.61
N PHE A 28 -33.77 19.26 -24.13
CA PHE A 28 -33.15 20.30 -23.31
C PHE A 28 -33.98 21.54 -23.18
N ASP A 29 -34.15 22.00 -21.96
CA ASP A 29 -34.62 23.36 -21.67
C ASP A 29 -33.40 24.27 -21.63
N ILE A 30 -33.31 25.20 -22.58
CA ILE A 30 -32.23 26.19 -22.68
C ILE A 30 -32.77 27.57 -22.26
N SER A 31 -32.14 28.16 -21.25
CA SER A 31 -32.35 29.53 -20.84
C SER A 31 -31.06 30.34 -20.91
N ALA A 32 -31.12 31.55 -21.35
CA ALA A 32 -29.98 32.47 -21.45
C ALA A 32 -30.48 33.92 -21.45
N SER A 33 -29.59 34.87 -21.18
CA SER A 33 -29.92 36.31 -21.27
C SER A 33 -30.21 36.74 -22.71
N ASN A 34 -29.56 36.09 -23.68
CA ASN A 34 -29.73 36.36 -25.10
C ASN A 34 -29.70 35.07 -25.92
N ILE A 35 -30.68 34.84 -26.77
CA ILE A 35 -30.73 33.67 -27.67
C ILE A 35 -30.91 34.18 -29.09
N LYS A 36 -29.99 33.85 -29.99
CA LYS A 36 -30.01 34.17 -31.42
C LYS A 36 -30.16 32.89 -32.23
N ILE A 37 -31.10 32.84 -33.13
CA ILE A 37 -31.33 31.70 -34.04
C ILE A 37 -30.96 32.17 -35.45
N PHE A 38 -29.97 31.47 -36.02
CA PHE A 38 -29.49 31.73 -37.39
C PHE A 38 -30.10 30.65 -38.30
N GLN A 39 -31.19 31.03 -39.02
CA GLN A 39 -31.93 30.08 -39.86
C GLN A 39 -31.09 29.56 -41.03
N ASP A 40 -30.27 30.39 -41.66
CA ASP A 40 -29.44 30.04 -42.82
C ASP A 40 -28.33 29.04 -42.49
N SER A 41 -27.82 29.05 -41.25
CA SER A 41 -26.75 28.15 -40.79
C SER A 41 -27.22 27.07 -39.83
N GLU A 42 -28.52 26.99 -39.56
CA GLU A 42 -29.13 26.06 -38.60
C GLU A 42 -28.46 26.08 -37.21
N LYS A 43 -28.01 27.28 -36.77
CA LYS A 43 -27.29 27.43 -35.49
C LYS A 43 -28.13 28.22 -34.49
N ILE A 44 -28.04 27.81 -33.25
CA ILE A 44 -28.57 28.53 -32.09
C ILE A 44 -27.38 28.97 -31.22
N LEU A 45 -27.31 30.25 -30.94
CA LEU A 45 -26.35 30.85 -30.04
C LEU A 45 -27.08 31.34 -28.78
N ALA A 46 -26.68 30.88 -27.63
CA ALA A 46 -27.12 31.32 -26.31
C ALA A 46 -25.98 32.02 -25.60
N GLU A 47 -26.18 33.23 -25.11
CA GLU A 47 -25.17 34.06 -24.46
C GLU A 47 -25.68 34.65 -23.15
N GLY A 48 -24.82 34.71 -22.16
CA GLY A 48 -25.09 35.28 -20.84
C GLY A 48 -25.92 34.35 -19.96
N ASN A 49 -25.31 33.87 -18.88
CA ASN A 49 -25.94 33.00 -17.89
C ASN A 49 -26.70 31.80 -18.50
N VAL A 50 -26.06 31.11 -19.43
CA VAL A 50 -26.67 29.99 -20.12
C VAL A 50 -26.86 28.84 -19.11
N ILE A 51 -28.10 28.35 -19.01
CA ILE A 51 -28.48 27.19 -18.23
C ILE A 51 -29.17 26.20 -19.16
N ILE A 52 -28.63 24.99 -19.23
CA ILE A 52 -29.22 23.89 -19.99
C ILE A 52 -29.60 22.82 -18.99
N VAL A 53 -30.87 22.45 -18.95
CA VAL A 53 -31.39 21.41 -18.05
C VAL A 53 -31.84 20.21 -18.86
N GLY A 54 -31.25 19.06 -18.60
CA GLY A 54 -31.66 17.78 -19.17
C GLY A 54 -32.77 17.12 -18.32
N LYS A 55 -33.64 16.36 -18.95
CA LYS A 55 -34.72 15.60 -18.27
C LYS A 55 -34.20 14.56 -17.29
N ASP A 56 -32.97 14.17 -17.44
CA ASP A 56 -32.28 13.21 -16.59
C ASP A 56 -31.78 13.76 -15.26
N GLY A 57 -31.83 15.08 -15.05
CA GLY A 57 -31.39 15.78 -13.84
C GLY A 57 -30.01 16.42 -13.95
N ILE A 58 -29.39 16.36 -15.15
CA ILE A 58 -28.12 17.04 -15.42
C ILE A 58 -28.42 18.52 -15.71
N THR A 59 -27.61 19.38 -15.11
CA THR A 59 -27.65 20.83 -15.34
C THR A 59 -26.30 21.30 -15.84
N ILE A 60 -26.26 21.99 -16.96
CA ILE A 60 -25.07 22.63 -17.54
C ILE A 60 -25.22 24.14 -17.40
N VAL A 61 -24.22 24.78 -16.83
CA VAL A 61 -24.13 26.24 -16.72
C VAL A 61 -22.88 26.69 -17.47
N ALA A 62 -23.00 27.74 -18.29
CA ALA A 62 -21.90 28.33 -19.05
C ALA A 62 -22.13 29.79 -19.32
N GLU A 63 -21.13 30.55 -19.76
CA GLU A 63 -21.34 31.92 -20.26
C GLU A 63 -21.93 31.92 -21.66
N SER A 64 -21.59 30.95 -22.50
CA SER A 64 -22.13 30.83 -23.85
C SER A 64 -22.28 29.36 -24.27
N ALA A 65 -23.26 29.07 -25.08
CA ALA A 65 -23.45 27.81 -25.75
C ALA A 65 -23.89 27.97 -27.20
N THR A 66 -23.39 27.11 -28.06
CA THR A 66 -23.79 27.06 -29.48
C THR A 66 -24.28 25.67 -29.79
N TYR A 67 -25.43 25.56 -30.44
CA TYR A 67 -25.94 24.33 -31.01
C TYR A 67 -25.94 24.42 -32.54
N ASP A 68 -25.14 23.59 -33.17
CA ASP A 68 -25.12 23.41 -34.61
C ASP A 68 -26.02 22.21 -34.94
N ARG A 69 -27.22 22.51 -35.50
CA ARG A 69 -28.23 21.49 -35.84
C ARG A 69 -27.77 20.60 -36.99
N LYS A 70 -27.04 21.15 -37.97
CA LYS A 70 -26.54 20.41 -39.14
C LYS A 70 -25.50 19.39 -38.75
N GLU A 71 -24.57 19.78 -37.94
CA GLU A 71 -23.50 18.88 -37.45
C GLU A 71 -23.90 18.07 -36.22
N ASN A 72 -25.01 18.42 -35.57
CA ASN A 72 -25.45 17.86 -34.30
C ASN A 72 -24.36 17.98 -33.19
N ILE A 73 -23.80 19.19 -33.08
CA ILE A 73 -22.75 19.50 -32.10
C ILE A 73 -23.28 20.60 -31.17
N ILE A 74 -23.20 20.32 -29.86
CA ILE A 74 -23.41 21.32 -28.80
C ILE A 74 -22.05 21.69 -28.25
N GLU A 75 -21.75 22.97 -28.20
CA GLU A 75 -20.53 23.52 -27.62
C GLU A 75 -20.89 24.53 -26.53
N ALA A 76 -20.43 24.29 -25.29
CA ALA A 76 -20.53 25.22 -24.18
C ALA A 76 -19.14 25.75 -23.83
N LYS A 77 -19.03 27.05 -23.59
CA LYS A 77 -17.75 27.76 -23.39
C LYS A 77 -17.80 28.69 -22.19
N LYS A 78 -16.59 28.88 -21.62
CA LYS A 78 -16.30 29.79 -20.51
C LYS A 78 -17.00 29.36 -19.22
N SER A 79 -16.18 28.96 -18.26
CA SER A 79 -16.63 28.56 -16.92
C SER A 79 -17.76 27.51 -16.94
N VAL A 80 -17.60 26.49 -17.79
CA VAL A 80 -18.61 25.44 -17.89
C VAL A 80 -18.65 24.62 -16.60
N LYS A 81 -19.85 24.48 -16.05
CA LYS A 81 -20.11 23.65 -14.88
C LYS A 81 -21.27 22.71 -15.17
N ILE A 82 -21.01 21.43 -15.00
CA ILE A 82 -22.03 20.39 -15.09
C ILE A 82 -22.27 19.83 -13.69
N THR A 83 -23.53 19.68 -13.33
CA THR A 83 -23.93 19.12 -12.03
C THR A 83 -24.97 18.02 -12.27
N ASP A 84 -24.73 16.85 -11.70
CA ASP A 84 -25.73 15.79 -11.58
C ASP A 84 -26.38 15.86 -10.19
N LYS A 85 -27.68 16.16 -10.15
CA LYS A 85 -28.43 16.28 -8.89
C LYS A 85 -28.63 14.95 -8.18
N LYS A 86 -28.51 13.81 -8.89
CA LYS A 86 -28.73 12.47 -8.30
C LYS A 86 -27.51 11.99 -7.54
N THR A 87 -26.32 12.27 -8.06
CA THR A 87 -25.05 11.79 -7.49
C THR A 87 -24.27 12.86 -6.76
N ASN A 88 -24.66 14.15 -6.89
CA ASN A 88 -23.92 15.33 -6.46
C ASN A 88 -22.52 15.45 -7.09
N ASP A 89 -22.37 14.89 -8.29
CA ASP A 89 -21.14 15.00 -9.06
C ASP A 89 -21.07 16.36 -9.76
N VAL A 90 -19.89 16.93 -9.80
CA VAL A 90 -19.63 18.23 -10.44
C VAL A 90 -18.44 18.10 -11.37
N LEU A 91 -18.62 18.49 -12.63
CA LEU A 91 -17.54 18.67 -13.60
C LEU A 91 -17.42 20.15 -13.94
N THR A 92 -16.22 20.69 -13.95
CA THR A 92 -15.92 22.04 -14.46
C THR A 92 -14.85 21.98 -15.55
N SER A 93 -14.95 22.85 -16.54
CA SER A 93 -13.96 22.99 -17.62
C SER A 93 -14.13 24.35 -18.29
N ASP A 94 -13.17 24.75 -19.12
CA ASP A 94 -13.28 25.98 -19.90
C ASP A 94 -14.23 25.79 -21.09
N LYS A 95 -14.25 24.55 -21.63
CA LYS A 95 -15.09 24.23 -22.81
C LYS A 95 -15.54 22.78 -22.75
N ILE A 96 -16.78 22.55 -23.22
CA ILE A 96 -17.30 21.19 -23.47
C ILE A 96 -17.90 21.17 -24.89
N GLN A 97 -17.61 20.07 -25.60
CA GLN A 97 -18.19 19.78 -26.89
C GLN A 97 -18.82 18.39 -26.88
N TYR A 98 -20.07 18.29 -27.26
CA TYR A 98 -20.78 17.04 -27.47
C TYR A 98 -21.13 16.86 -28.95
N SER A 99 -20.67 15.79 -29.55
CA SER A 99 -21.00 15.38 -30.91
C SER A 99 -21.97 14.21 -30.90
N LYS A 100 -23.22 14.43 -31.27
CA LYS A 100 -24.24 13.37 -31.34
C LYS A 100 -23.92 12.34 -32.42
N LYS A 101 -23.38 12.77 -33.59
CA LYS A 101 -22.98 11.90 -34.69
C LYS A 101 -21.89 10.89 -34.27
N LYS A 102 -20.92 11.35 -33.47
CA LYS A 102 -19.79 10.53 -32.99
C LYS A 102 -20.11 9.84 -31.67
N GLU A 103 -21.16 10.25 -30.99
CA GLU A 103 -21.47 9.87 -29.60
C GLU A 103 -20.27 10.15 -28.66
N GLU A 104 -19.60 11.29 -28.85
CA GLU A 104 -18.39 11.64 -28.10
C GLU A 104 -18.60 12.98 -27.37
N ILE A 105 -18.11 13.01 -26.11
CA ILE A 105 -18.03 14.23 -25.31
C ILE A 105 -16.54 14.55 -25.13
N LEU A 106 -16.17 15.81 -25.36
CA LEU A 106 -14.83 16.33 -25.14
C LEU A 106 -14.91 17.50 -24.16
N ALA A 107 -14.15 17.41 -23.06
CA ALA A 107 -13.96 18.50 -22.10
C ALA A 107 -12.51 19.00 -22.20
N GLU A 108 -12.34 20.33 -22.34
CA GLU A 108 -11.06 20.98 -22.58
C GLU A 108 -10.86 22.16 -21.64
N GLY A 109 -9.61 22.34 -21.19
CA GLY A 109 -9.17 23.42 -20.34
C GLY A 109 -9.59 23.27 -18.88
N ASN A 110 -8.62 23.17 -17.98
CA ASN A 110 -8.85 23.13 -16.53
C ASN A 110 -9.95 22.15 -16.10
N VAL A 111 -9.98 20.97 -16.73
CA VAL A 111 -10.99 19.95 -16.42
C VAL A 111 -10.82 19.49 -14.98
N PHE A 112 -11.81 19.77 -14.15
CA PHE A 112 -11.86 19.34 -12.77
C PHE A 112 -13.19 18.64 -12.49
N PHE A 113 -13.09 17.41 -12.03
CA PHE A 113 -14.22 16.60 -11.61
C PHE A 113 -14.17 16.41 -10.09
N LYS A 114 -15.31 16.52 -9.42
CA LYS A 114 -15.51 16.24 -8.01
C LYS A 114 -16.73 15.35 -7.84
N GLY A 115 -16.50 14.12 -7.39
CA GLY A 115 -17.56 13.18 -7.03
C GLY A 115 -18.15 13.47 -5.65
N GLY A 116 -19.41 13.17 -5.47
CA GLY A 116 -20.13 13.32 -4.20
C GLY A 116 -19.51 12.50 -3.06
N ASN A 117 -18.67 11.52 -3.38
CA ASN A 117 -17.96 10.64 -2.47
C ASN A 117 -16.55 11.14 -2.05
N GLY A 118 -16.16 12.35 -2.46
CA GLY A 118 -14.86 12.96 -2.12
C GLY A 118 -13.72 12.67 -3.11
N VAL A 119 -13.94 11.86 -4.15
CA VAL A 119 -12.96 11.66 -5.24
C VAL A 119 -12.87 12.93 -6.07
N SER A 120 -11.65 13.32 -6.44
CA SER A 120 -11.41 14.42 -7.37
C SER A 120 -10.39 14.06 -8.45
N ILE A 121 -10.63 14.59 -9.66
CA ILE A 121 -9.79 14.38 -10.84
C ILE A 121 -9.47 15.74 -11.45
N LYS A 122 -8.22 15.99 -11.78
CA LYS A 122 -7.77 17.18 -12.47
C LYS A 122 -6.95 16.80 -13.70
N THR A 123 -7.33 17.32 -14.86
CA THR A 123 -6.62 17.11 -16.14
C THR A 123 -6.87 18.32 -17.07
N GLU A 124 -6.15 18.43 -18.17
CA GLU A 124 -6.38 19.47 -19.16
C GLU A 124 -7.44 19.09 -20.21
N ILE A 125 -7.49 17.79 -20.56
CA ILE A 125 -8.43 17.29 -21.58
C ILE A 125 -8.93 15.92 -21.15
N ALA A 126 -10.24 15.72 -21.24
CA ALA A 126 -10.86 14.42 -21.08
C ALA A 126 -11.90 14.18 -22.17
N SER A 127 -11.93 12.97 -22.73
CA SER A 127 -12.95 12.56 -23.71
C SER A 127 -13.69 11.32 -23.24
N TYR A 128 -14.96 11.23 -23.62
CA TYR A 128 -15.80 10.05 -23.42
C TYR A 128 -16.40 9.59 -24.75
N ASP A 129 -16.04 8.37 -25.13
CA ASP A 129 -16.63 7.67 -26.27
C ASP A 129 -17.82 6.84 -25.76
N ASN A 130 -19.03 7.28 -26.03
CA ASN A 130 -20.26 6.63 -25.55
C ASN A 130 -20.53 5.31 -26.28
N LYS A 131 -20.10 5.16 -27.54
CA LYS A 131 -20.27 3.95 -28.33
C LYS A 131 -19.43 2.80 -27.76
N ASN A 132 -18.15 3.06 -27.47
CA ASN A 132 -17.22 2.07 -26.94
C ASN A 132 -17.21 2.03 -25.41
N LYS A 133 -17.90 2.99 -24.77
CA LYS A 133 -17.93 3.13 -23.31
C LYS A 133 -16.52 3.33 -22.71
N ILE A 134 -15.72 4.21 -23.33
CA ILE A 134 -14.34 4.49 -22.96
C ILE A 134 -14.16 5.97 -22.58
N ILE A 135 -13.63 6.22 -21.39
CA ILE A 135 -13.12 7.51 -20.96
C ILE A 135 -11.60 7.50 -21.12
N LYS A 136 -11.03 8.54 -21.68
CA LYS A 136 -9.58 8.65 -21.85
C LYS A 136 -9.09 10.10 -21.66
N SER A 137 -7.84 10.21 -21.24
CA SER A 137 -7.03 11.41 -21.32
C SER A 137 -5.62 11.04 -21.76
N ASN A 138 -5.04 11.85 -22.62
CA ASN A 138 -3.63 11.76 -23.04
C ASN A 138 -2.81 12.89 -22.39
N GLN A 139 -3.32 13.48 -21.33
CA GLN A 139 -2.70 14.55 -20.56
C GLN A 139 -2.45 14.09 -19.13
N SER A 140 -1.47 14.71 -18.50
CA SER A 140 -1.19 14.44 -17.09
C SER A 140 -2.44 14.66 -16.24
N THR A 141 -2.81 13.62 -15.51
CA THR A 141 -4.05 13.56 -14.74
C THR A 141 -3.74 13.28 -13.28
N LYS A 142 -4.17 14.17 -12.39
CA LYS A 142 -4.08 13.98 -10.94
C LYS A 142 -5.42 13.51 -10.40
N VAL A 143 -5.36 12.44 -9.61
CA VAL A 143 -6.51 11.85 -8.95
C VAL A 143 -6.28 11.81 -7.45
N ASN A 144 -7.28 12.23 -6.64
CA ASN A 144 -7.29 12.06 -5.20
C ASN A 144 -8.54 11.27 -4.81
N ASP A 145 -8.38 10.37 -3.85
CA ASP A 145 -9.45 9.45 -3.43
C ASP A 145 -10.31 9.95 -2.27
N GLY A 146 -10.01 11.13 -1.74
CA GLY A 146 -10.65 11.66 -0.53
C GLY A 146 -10.21 10.98 0.77
N LEU A 147 -9.37 9.94 0.71
CA LEU A 147 -8.89 9.16 1.86
C LEU A 147 -7.40 9.38 2.14
N GLY A 148 -6.79 10.33 1.44
CA GLY A 148 -5.38 10.69 1.57
C GLY A 148 -4.44 10.00 0.58
N ASN A 149 -4.98 9.25 -0.40
CA ASN A 149 -4.15 8.73 -1.49
C ASN A 149 -4.29 9.62 -2.74
N SER A 150 -3.21 9.76 -3.47
CA SER A 150 -3.16 10.47 -4.74
C SER A 150 -2.43 9.68 -5.81
N ILE A 151 -2.85 9.84 -7.06
CA ILE A 151 -2.26 9.19 -8.23
C ILE A 151 -2.03 10.25 -9.29
N LEU A 152 -0.85 10.26 -9.86
CA LEU A 152 -0.51 11.04 -11.06
C LEU A 152 -0.31 10.07 -12.21
N LEU A 153 -1.00 10.30 -13.32
CA LEU A 153 -1.01 9.48 -14.54
C LEU A 153 -0.69 10.35 -15.73
N ASP A 154 0.24 9.95 -16.60
CA ASP A 154 0.51 10.67 -17.85
C ASP A 154 -0.64 10.54 -18.85
N MET A 155 -1.17 9.33 -18.96
CA MET A 155 -2.33 9.02 -19.80
C MET A 155 -3.11 7.87 -19.24
N PHE A 156 -4.41 7.84 -19.48
CA PHE A 156 -5.23 6.70 -19.11
C PHE A 156 -6.36 6.43 -20.10
N SER A 157 -6.81 5.19 -20.09
CA SER A 157 -8.01 4.70 -20.75
C SER A 157 -8.80 3.85 -19.78
N TYR A 158 -10.06 4.20 -19.61
CA TYR A 158 -10.97 3.50 -18.72
C TYR A 158 -12.20 2.98 -19.48
N SER A 159 -12.43 1.67 -19.40
CA SER A 159 -13.64 1.05 -19.92
C SER A 159 -14.72 1.01 -18.84
N THR A 160 -15.79 1.78 -19.04
CA THR A 160 -16.96 1.78 -18.14
C THR A 160 -17.73 0.46 -18.20
N LYS A 161 -17.72 -0.21 -19.36
CA LYS A 161 -18.34 -1.54 -19.57
C LYS A 161 -17.61 -2.65 -18.83
N ASN A 162 -16.29 -2.69 -18.97
CA ASN A 162 -15.45 -3.74 -18.37
C ASN A 162 -15.03 -3.41 -16.94
N LYS A 163 -15.22 -2.16 -16.50
CA LYS A 163 -14.73 -1.64 -15.21
C LYS A 163 -13.22 -1.85 -15.09
N SER A 164 -12.47 -1.51 -16.13
CA SER A 164 -11.03 -1.68 -16.17
C SER A 164 -10.31 -0.40 -16.60
N LEU A 165 -9.18 -0.10 -15.96
CA LEU A 165 -8.30 1.03 -16.25
C LEU A 165 -6.98 0.52 -16.81
N ARG A 166 -6.46 1.21 -17.79
CA ARG A 166 -5.09 1.09 -18.29
C ARG A 166 -4.42 2.46 -18.25
N SER A 167 -3.20 2.50 -17.75
CA SER A 167 -2.35 3.67 -17.83
C SER A 167 -0.96 3.25 -18.26
N LYS A 168 -0.28 4.11 -19.01
CA LYS A 168 1.07 3.90 -19.51
C LYS A 168 1.84 5.22 -19.47
N GLY A 169 3.15 5.16 -19.26
CA GLY A 169 4.02 6.30 -19.09
C GLY A 169 4.36 6.53 -17.61
N TYR A 170 4.54 7.77 -17.20
CA TYR A 170 4.85 8.06 -15.80
C TYR A 170 3.61 7.87 -14.92
N ILE A 171 3.73 7.00 -13.94
CA ILE A 171 2.68 6.72 -12.96
C ILE A 171 3.30 6.85 -11.58
N GLU A 172 2.85 7.81 -10.79
CA GLU A 172 3.23 7.99 -9.39
C GLU A 172 1.99 7.88 -8.51
N MET A 173 2.02 6.94 -7.56
CA MET A 173 0.98 6.81 -6.54
C MET A 173 1.59 7.15 -5.19
N THR A 174 0.89 7.96 -4.41
CA THR A 174 1.25 8.25 -3.01
C THR A 174 0.12 7.77 -2.13
N ASP A 175 0.43 6.90 -1.16
CA ASP A 175 -0.55 6.41 -0.21
C ASP A 175 -0.68 7.36 1.00
N LYS A 176 -1.70 7.12 1.83
CA LYS A 176 -1.95 7.89 3.06
C LYS A 176 -0.82 7.82 4.10
N HIS A 177 0.13 6.90 3.94
CA HIS A 177 1.32 6.76 4.78
C HIS A 177 2.54 7.42 4.15
N GLU A 178 2.37 8.19 3.07
CA GLU A 178 3.42 8.88 2.32
C GLU A 178 4.40 7.94 1.58
N ASN A 179 4.05 6.64 1.43
CA ASN A 179 4.83 5.77 0.55
C ASN A 179 4.55 6.11 -0.90
N LYS A 180 5.59 6.11 -1.74
CA LYS A 180 5.51 6.45 -3.15
C LYS A 180 5.77 5.22 -4.02
N TYR A 181 4.87 4.95 -4.93
CA TYR A 181 4.91 3.84 -5.87
C TYR A 181 5.00 4.41 -7.29
N PHE A 182 5.97 3.94 -8.05
CA PHE A 182 6.16 4.31 -9.44
C PHE A 182 6.03 3.07 -10.31
N PHE A 183 5.37 3.21 -11.46
CA PHE A 183 5.20 2.16 -12.46
C PHE A 183 5.40 2.75 -13.86
N ASP A 184 5.76 1.92 -14.84
CA ASP A 184 5.79 2.31 -16.24
C ASP A 184 4.45 2.04 -16.93
N ASP A 185 3.73 1.02 -16.49
CA ASP A 185 2.36 0.75 -16.89
C ASP A 185 1.57 0.09 -15.75
N ILE A 186 0.26 0.30 -15.76
CA ILE A 186 -0.66 -0.39 -14.88
C ILE A 186 -1.91 -0.85 -15.64
N PHE A 187 -2.43 -1.99 -15.23
CA PHE A 187 -3.75 -2.48 -15.56
C PHE A 187 -4.52 -2.75 -14.28
N VAL A 188 -5.72 -2.21 -14.17
CA VAL A 188 -6.60 -2.41 -13.01
C VAL A 188 -7.91 -3.00 -13.47
N ASP A 189 -8.27 -4.15 -12.91
CA ASP A 189 -9.58 -4.79 -13.03
C ASP A 189 -10.34 -4.54 -11.73
N ILE A 190 -11.30 -3.62 -11.78
CA ILE A 190 -12.05 -3.20 -10.59
C ILE A 190 -12.99 -4.29 -10.12
N LYS A 191 -13.62 -5.04 -11.05
CA LYS A 191 -14.54 -6.14 -10.70
C LYS A 191 -13.81 -7.23 -9.93
N LYS A 192 -12.58 -7.56 -10.35
CA LYS A 192 -11.75 -8.58 -9.71
C LYS A 192 -10.87 -8.02 -8.59
N LYS A 193 -10.97 -6.74 -8.30
CA LYS A 193 -10.12 -6.05 -7.32
C LYS A 193 -8.64 -6.38 -7.51
N ARG A 194 -8.16 -6.32 -8.74
CA ARG A 194 -6.81 -6.71 -9.13
C ARG A 194 -6.12 -5.58 -9.87
N MET A 195 -4.90 -5.28 -9.48
CA MET A 195 -3.99 -4.39 -10.18
C MET A 195 -2.75 -5.19 -10.60
N ALA A 196 -2.27 -4.95 -11.81
CA ALA A 196 -0.98 -5.43 -12.29
C ALA A 196 -0.19 -4.23 -12.83
N GLY A 197 1.11 -4.23 -12.62
CA GLY A 197 1.99 -3.17 -13.14
C GLY A 197 3.42 -3.66 -13.33
N SER A 198 4.15 -3.00 -14.20
CA SER A 198 5.55 -3.30 -14.51
C SER A 198 6.50 -2.23 -13.95
N ASN A 199 7.75 -2.63 -13.74
CA ASN A 199 8.84 -1.77 -13.28
C ASN A 199 8.50 -0.99 -11.99
N LEU A 200 7.98 -1.72 -10.98
CA LEU A 200 7.67 -1.13 -9.68
C LEU A 200 8.92 -0.56 -9.02
N LYS A 201 8.84 0.71 -8.63
CA LYS A 201 9.79 1.37 -7.72
C LYS A 201 8.99 1.89 -6.53
N LEU A 202 9.12 1.25 -5.38
CA LEU A 202 8.48 1.64 -4.14
C LEU A 202 9.50 2.35 -3.25
N LYS A 203 9.19 3.56 -2.85
CA LYS A 203 9.91 4.32 -1.83
C LYS A 203 9.04 4.39 -0.58
N PHE A 204 9.51 3.82 0.49
CA PHE A 204 8.84 3.90 1.78
C PHE A 204 9.13 5.26 2.44
N LYS A 205 8.28 5.67 3.35
CA LYS A 205 8.55 6.79 4.23
C LYS A 205 9.83 6.53 5.05
N LYS A 206 10.67 7.54 5.24
CA LYS A 206 12.02 7.37 5.79
C LYS A 206 12.09 6.69 7.14
N ASP A 207 11.15 6.95 8.03
CA ASP A 207 11.10 6.40 9.40
C ASP A 207 10.41 5.04 9.52
N THR A 208 9.91 4.47 8.42
CA THR A 208 9.14 3.20 8.41
C THR A 208 9.87 2.04 9.11
N PHE A 209 11.21 2.04 9.08
CA PHE A 209 12.03 0.99 9.70
C PHE A 209 12.84 1.52 10.90
N GLY A 210 12.33 2.52 11.60
CA GLY A 210 12.86 3.00 12.89
C GLY A 210 14.13 3.87 12.81
N ASN A 211 14.61 4.24 11.61
CA ASN A 211 15.76 5.12 11.45
C ASN A 211 15.52 6.10 10.30
N ILE A 212 15.43 7.39 10.61
CA ILE A 212 15.19 8.49 9.67
C ILE A 212 16.33 8.69 8.63
N GLU A 213 17.55 8.24 8.95
CA GLU A 213 18.69 8.29 8.03
C GLU A 213 18.61 7.22 6.93
N ASN A 214 17.74 6.22 7.08
CA ASN A 214 17.50 5.21 6.09
C ASN A 214 16.72 5.75 4.89
N ASP A 215 16.91 5.10 3.73
CA ASP A 215 16.18 5.36 2.49
C ASP A 215 15.60 4.04 1.97
N PRO A 216 14.57 3.51 2.66
CA PRO A 216 14.03 2.19 2.37
C PRO A 216 13.29 2.19 1.03
N ARG A 217 13.64 1.21 0.18
CA ARG A 217 13.09 1.10 -1.16
C ARG A 217 13.06 -0.32 -1.67
N LEU A 218 12.07 -0.61 -2.51
CA LEU A 218 11.90 -1.86 -3.23
C LEU A 218 11.81 -1.57 -4.73
N PHE A 219 12.55 -2.32 -5.53
CA PHE A 219 12.42 -2.39 -6.99
C PHE A 219 11.90 -3.76 -7.36
N ALA A 220 11.09 -3.84 -8.41
CA ALA A 220 10.62 -5.12 -8.93
C ALA A 220 10.29 -5.03 -10.43
N ASN A 221 10.44 -6.14 -11.15
CA ASN A 221 10.12 -6.21 -12.57
C ASN A 221 8.61 -6.08 -12.79
N SER A 222 7.82 -6.74 -11.96
CA SER A 222 6.36 -6.68 -12.01
C SER A 222 5.74 -6.83 -10.63
N ALA A 223 4.52 -6.33 -10.49
CA ALA A 223 3.70 -6.55 -9.31
C ALA A 223 2.26 -6.85 -9.71
N VAL A 224 1.66 -7.84 -9.05
CA VAL A 224 0.22 -8.13 -9.12
C VAL A 224 -0.35 -8.03 -7.72
N ILE A 225 -1.27 -7.10 -7.53
CA ILE A 225 -1.88 -6.80 -6.24
C ILE A 225 -3.36 -7.18 -6.31
N THR A 226 -3.80 -8.03 -5.40
CA THR A 226 -5.20 -8.38 -5.19
C THR A 226 -5.66 -7.91 -3.80
N GLU A 227 -6.91 -8.11 -3.48
CA GLU A 227 -7.45 -7.77 -2.16
C GLU A 227 -6.63 -8.42 -1.03
N ASN A 228 -6.35 -9.73 -1.17
CA ASN A 228 -5.77 -10.55 -0.10
C ASN A 228 -4.28 -10.81 -0.28
N LYS A 229 -3.74 -10.70 -1.52
CA LYS A 229 -2.34 -11.03 -1.81
C LYS A 229 -1.69 -10.04 -2.74
N SER A 230 -0.39 -9.85 -2.54
CA SER A 230 0.48 -9.15 -3.50
C SER A 230 1.57 -10.11 -3.95
N TYR A 231 1.78 -10.20 -5.25
CA TYR A 231 2.83 -10.98 -5.90
C TYR A 231 3.78 -10.01 -6.55
N ILE A 232 5.06 -10.12 -6.25
CA ILE A 232 6.13 -9.24 -6.75
C ILE A 232 7.20 -10.13 -7.35
N GLU A 233 7.61 -9.87 -8.58
CA GLU A 233 8.62 -10.64 -9.30
C GLU A 233 9.90 -9.83 -9.48
N GLY A 234 11.05 -10.47 -9.27
CA GLY A 234 12.35 -9.85 -9.38
C GLY A 234 12.57 -8.74 -8.35
N GLY A 235 12.16 -9.00 -7.08
CA GLY A 235 12.24 -8.00 -6.02
C GLY A 235 13.67 -7.71 -5.55
N VAL A 236 14.01 -6.44 -5.35
CA VAL A 236 15.28 -5.96 -4.79
C VAL A 236 14.98 -4.94 -3.70
N PHE A 237 15.24 -5.27 -2.46
CA PHE A 237 14.97 -4.44 -1.29
C PHE A 237 16.26 -3.99 -0.60
N THR A 238 16.28 -2.75 -0.11
CA THR A 238 17.33 -2.24 0.79
C THR A 238 16.79 -1.07 1.61
N THR A 239 17.35 -0.85 2.80
CA THR A 239 17.10 0.36 3.61
C THR A 239 18.27 1.35 3.56
N CYS A 240 19.36 1.02 2.86
CA CYS A 240 20.55 1.86 2.84
C CYS A 240 20.29 3.24 2.24
N LYS A 241 20.92 4.27 2.81
CA LYS A 241 20.92 5.63 2.26
C LYS A 241 21.45 5.62 0.80
N LYS A 242 20.76 6.31 -0.10
CA LYS A 242 21.19 6.45 -1.48
C LYS A 242 22.50 7.25 -1.54
N ARG A 243 23.51 6.73 -2.23
CA ARG A 243 24.85 7.32 -2.38
C ARG A 243 25.19 7.52 -3.86
N GLY A 244 24.47 8.40 -4.54
CA GLY A 244 24.60 8.54 -6.00
C GLY A 244 24.26 7.22 -6.69
N ASP A 245 25.11 6.79 -7.62
CA ASP A 245 24.94 5.55 -8.40
C ASP A 245 25.64 4.33 -7.77
N LYS A 246 26.21 4.46 -6.57
CA LYS A 246 26.88 3.35 -5.89
C LYS A 246 25.86 2.32 -5.40
N CYS A 247 26.21 1.03 -5.52
CA CYS A 247 25.44 -0.05 -4.96
C CYS A 247 25.24 0.13 -3.44
N PRO A 248 24.08 -0.21 -2.90
CA PRO A 248 23.88 -0.16 -1.45
C PRO A 248 24.81 -1.15 -0.74
N PRO A 249 25.29 -0.83 0.49
CA PRO A 249 26.11 -1.73 1.28
C PRO A 249 25.46 -3.12 1.47
N TRP A 250 24.14 -3.18 1.56
CA TRP A 250 23.42 -4.44 1.53
C TRP A 250 22.13 -4.34 0.70
N LYS A 251 21.73 -5.45 0.11
CA LYS A 251 20.43 -5.63 -0.55
C LYS A 251 19.95 -7.06 -0.41
N LEU A 252 18.66 -7.23 -0.27
CA LEU A 252 17.96 -8.50 -0.38
C LEU A 252 17.34 -8.59 -1.77
N THR A 253 17.61 -9.65 -2.50
CA THR A 253 16.95 -9.96 -3.77
C THR A 253 16.10 -11.21 -3.60
N ALA A 254 15.00 -11.29 -4.32
CA ALA A 254 14.19 -12.49 -4.40
C ALA A 254 13.59 -12.61 -5.80
N GLU A 255 13.50 -13.83 -6.29
CA GLU A 255 12.83 -14.10 -7.57
C GLU A 255 11.35 -13.79 -7.46
N LYS A 256 10.72 -14.17 -6.34
CA LYS A 256 9.33 -13.90 -6.04
C LYS A 256 9.13 -13.52 -4.58
N ILE A 257 8.29 -12.51 -4.36
CA ILE A 257 7.84 -12.09 -3.04
C ILE A 257 6.32 -12.20 -3.01
N ILE A 258 5.77 -12.86 -2.00
CA ILE A 258 4.33 -13.01 -1.81
C ILE A 258 3.98 -12.42 -0.46
N HIS A 259 3.20 -11.33 -0.47
CA HIS A 259 2.60 -10.77 0.73
C HIS A 259 1.16 -11.28 0.86
N ASP A 260 0.93 -12.21 1.77
CA ASP A 260 -0.38 -12.75 2.12
C ASP A 260 -0.95 -11.94 3.30
N LYS A 261 -1.90 -11.06 2.99
CA LYS A 261 -2.48 -10.11 3.96
C LYS A 261 -3.42 -10.79 4.95
N GLU A 262 -4.06 -11.90 4.56
CA GLU A 262 -4.92 -12.68 5.46
C GLU A 262 -4.09 -13.40 6.50
N LYS A 263 -2.98 -14.02 6.06
CA LYS A 263 -2.05 -14.72 6.95
C LYS A 263 -1.04 -13.79 7.60
N GLN A 264 -1.08 -12.50 7.26
CA GLN A 264 -0.13 -11.49 7.73
C GLN A 264 1.33 -11.94 7.59
N LYS A 265 1.68 -12.48 6.42
CA LYS A 265 2.95 -13.14 6.15
C LYS A 265 3.55 -12.66 4.84
N ILE A 266 4.85 -12.40 4.82
CA ILE A 266 5.62 -12.13 3.61
C ILE A 266 6.55 -13.32 3.38
N SER A 267 6.45 -13.94 2.22
CA SER A 267 7.25 -15.09 1.80
C SER A 267 8.12 -14.73 0.60
N TYR A 268 9.30 -15.32 0.54
CA TYR A 268 10.31 -15.11 -0.50
C TYR A 268 10.71 -16.43 -1.11
N GLU A 269 10.85 -16.45 -2.42
CA GLU A 269 11.40 -17.59 -3.18
C GLU A 269 12.77 -17.18 -3.78
N ASN A 270 13.77 -18.05 -3.67
CA ASN A 270 15.14 -17.85 -4.15
C ASN A 270 15.76 -16.53 -3.67
N ALA A 271 15.69 -16.31 -2.35
CA ALA A 271 16.19 -15.09 -1.74
C ALA A 271 17.72 -15.13 -1.57
N LYS A 272 18.38 -14.00 -1.90
CA LYS A 272 19.84 -13.81 -1.75
C LYS A 272 20.11 -12.50 -1.02
N LEU A 273 20.92 -12.57 0.03
CA LEU A 273 21.45 -11.37 0.69
C LEU A 273 22.80 -11.02 0.09
N TYR A 274 22.96 -9.77 -0.29
CA TYR A 274 24.21 -9.23 -0.79
C TYR A 274 24.79 -8.23 0.21
N LEU A 275 26.09 -8.34 0.47
CA LEU A 275 26.90 -7.32 1.16
C LEU A 275 27.96 -6.79 0.20
N TYR A 276 28.00 -5.48 0.00
CA TYR A 276 28.94 -4.81 -0.93
C TYR A 276 29.01 -5.43 -2.33
N GLY A 277 27.88 -5.96 -2.81
CA GLY A 277 27.78 -6.59 -4.12
C GLY A 277 28.07 -8.10 -4.17
N PHE A 278 28.57 -8.69 -3.08
CA PHE A 278 28.84 -10.13 -2.97
C PHE A 278 27.67 -10.87 -2.34
N PRO A 279 27.20 -12.00 -2.90
CA PRO A 279 26.15 -12.82 -2.31
C PRO A 279 26.75 -13.56 -1.09
N VAL A 280 26.23 -13.27 0.10
CA VAL A 280 26.72 -13.84 1.38
C VAL A 280 25.76 -14.87 1.97
N PHE A 281 24.51 -14.86 1.54
CA PHE A 281 23.51 -15.82 2.02
C PHE A 281 22.49 -16.10 0.91
N TYR A 282 22.06 -17.36 0.84
CA TYR A 282 21.01 -17.83 -0.07
C TYR A 282 20.04 -18.73 0.70
N THR A 283 18.76 -18.58 0.40
CA THR A 283 17.74 -19.50 0.86
C THR A 283 16.72 -19.74 -0.25
N PRO A 284 16.34 -21.00 -0.52
CA PRO A 284 15.33 -21.30 -1.54
C PRO A 284 13.94 -20.77 -1.14
N THR A 285 13.64 -20.81 0.16
CA THR A 285 12.40 -20.24 0.71
C THR A 285 12.67 -19.61 2.05
N PHE A 286 12.06 -18.45 2.27
CA PHE A 286 12.13 -17.72 3.53
C PHE A 286 10.81 -17.00 3.76
N PHE A 287 10.43 -16.80 4.99
CA PHE A 287 9.28 -15.98 5.31
C PHE A 287 9.45 -15.26 6.65
N HIS A 288 8.77 -14.14 6.78
CA HIS A 288 8.62 -13.42 8.04
C HIS A 288 7.21 -12.83 8.16
N PRO A 289 6.79 -12.46 9.38
CA PRO A 289 5.52 -11.77 9.56
C PRO A 289 5.48 -10.42 8.85
N ASP A 290 4.27 -10.01 8.48
CA ASP A 290 4.00 -8.65 8.05
C ASP A 290 4.35 -7.66 9.18
N PRO A 291 4.91 -6.47 8.89
CA PRO A 291 5.23 -5.45 9.88
C PRO A 291 4.06 -5.00 10.78
N THR A 292 2.83 -5.28 10.39
CA THR A 292 1.64 -4.99 11.21
C THR A 292 1.41 -6.00 12.33
N VAL A 293 2.09 -7.15 12.29
CA VAL A 293 1.99 -8.20 13.30
C VAL A 293 2.87 -7.83 14.49
N LYS A 294 2.26 -7.56 15.63
CA LYS A 294 2.99 -7.19 16.85
C LYS A 294 3.81 -8.33 17.43
N ARG A 295 3.33 -9.57 17.33
CA ARG A 295 3.97 -10.77 17.90
C ARG A 295 3.73 -11.99 17.03
N GLN A 296 4.80 -12.67 16.62
CA GLN A 296 4.73 -13.94 15.87
C GLN A 296 5.92 -14.81 16.21
N SER A 297 5.68 -16.12 16.27
CA SER A 297 6.74 -17.12 16.44
C SER A 297 7.70 -17.13 15.25
N GLY A 298 8.99 -17.23 15.52
CA GLY A 298 10.02 -17.27 14.48
C GLY A 298 11.44 -17.12 15.04
N PHE A 299 12.42 -17.28 14.16
CA PHE A 299 13.80 -17.02 14.50
C PHE A 299 14.03 -15.54 14.76
N LEU A 300 14.69 -15.22 15.87
CA LEU A 300 15.21 -13.89 16.15
C LEU A 300 16.56 -13.72 15.45
N THR A 301 17.09 -12.51 15.47
CA THR A 301 18.37 -12.20 14.84
C THR A 301 19.48 -13.07 15.42
N PRO A 302 20.16 -13.91 14.61
CA PRO A 302 21.30 -14.66 15.07
C PRO A 302 22.43 -13.74 15.54
N SER A 303 23.19 -14.17 16.53
CA SER A 303 24.40 -13.45 16.96
C SER A 303 25.62 -14.38 16.97
N ILE A 304 26.75 -13.79 16.60
CA ILE A 304 28.05 -14.48 16.64
C ILE A 304 28.82 -13.97 17.86
N THR A 305 29.35 -14.88 18.64
CA THR A 305 30.18 -14.58 19.80
C THR A 305 31.59 -15.15 19.61
N ASN A 306 32.57 -14.43 20.13
CA ASN A 306 33.94 -14.89 20.16
C ASN A 306 34.40 -14.89 21.64
N SER A 307 34.89 -16.01 22.13
CA SER A 307 35.34 -16.17 23.50
C SER A 307 36.65 -16.95 23.52
N THR A 308 37.60 -16.46 24.28
CA THR A 308 38.89 -17.17 24.50
C THR A 308 38.73 -18.52 25.21
N LEU A 309 37.61 -18.70 25.93
CA LEU A 309 37.33 -19.96 26.68
C LEU A 309 36.44 -20.93 25.91
N LEU A 310 35.47 -20.40 25.14
CA LEU A 310 34.43 -21.18 24.47
C LEU A 310 34.64 -21.30 22.96
N GLY A 311 35.64 -20.57 22.42
CA GLY A 311 35.84 -20.43 20.99
C GLY A 311 34.80 -19.54 20.33
N ASN A 312 34.71 -19.62 19.01
CA ASN A 312 33.68 -18.97 18.23
C ASN A 312 32.32 -19.63 18.48
N GLY A 313 31.30 -18.85 18.67
CA GLY A 313 29.96 -19.37 18.91
C GLY A 313 28.90 -18.66 18.05
N ILE A 314 27.82 -19.37 17.85
CA ILE A 314 26.61 -18.84 17.21
C ILE A 314 25.41 -19.06 18.12
N ASN A 315 24.60 -18.03 18.31
CA ASN A 315 23.31 -18.10 18.99
C ASN A 315 22.20 -18.04 17.94
N LEU A 316 21.24 -18.95 18.00
CA LEU A 316 20.12 -19.08 17.07
C LEU A 316 18.78 -19.02 17.82
N PRO A 317 18.42 -17.88 18.43
CA PRO A 317 17.22 -17.83 19.25
C PRO A 317 15.95 -17.98 18.41
N TYR A 318 15.01 -18.77 18.92
CA TYR A 318 13.66 -18.93 18.37
C TYR A 318 12.63 -18.47 19.38
N TYR A 319 11.79 -17.54 18.97
CA TYR A 319 10.71 -16.97 19.78
C TYR A 319 9.40 -17.70 19.51
N PHE A 320 8.68 -18.07 20.56
CA PHE A 320 7.35 -18.67 20.54
C PHE A 320 6.34 -17.66 21.08
N ALA A 321 5.50 -17.09 20.22
CA ALA A 321 4.33 -16.33 20.61
C ALA A 321 3.19 -17.29 20.99
N LEU A 322 3.13 -17.71 22.26
CA LEU A 322 2.17 -18.72 22.74
C LEU A 322 0.75 -18.15 22.86
N ALA A 323 0.64 -16.92 23.38
CA ALA A 323 -0.60 -16.15 23.45
C ALA A 323 -0.27 -14.66 23.64
N GLU A 324 -1.27 -13.77 23.65
CA GLU A 324 -1.05 -12.33 23.86
C GLU A 324 -0.34 -12.02 25.19
N HIS A 325 -0.57 -12.82 26.21
CA HIS A 325 -0.07 -12.63 27.56
C HIS A 325 1.08 -13.58 27.97
N LYS A 326 1.54 -14.46 27.06
CA LYS A 326 2.64 -15.39 27.33
C LYS A 326 3.46 -15.72 26.10
N ASP A 327 4.75 -15.91 26.32
CA ASP A 327 5.71 -16.30 25.28
C ASP A 327 6.86 -17.14 25.86
N ALA A 328 7.64 -17.73 24.96
CA ALA A 328 8.87 -18.40 25.31
C ALA A 328 9.95 -18.11 24.25
N THR A 329 11.20 -18.15 24.66
CA THR A 329 12.35 -18.06 23.76
C THR A 329 13.27 -19.28 24.04
N LEU A 330 13.52 -20.04 22.98
CA LEU A 330 14.54 -21.10 23.01
C LEU A 330 15.81 -20.55 22.34
N ASN A 331 16.93 -20.55 23.06
CA ASN A 331 18.18 -19.99 22.57
C ASN A 331 19.30 -21.03 22.62
N PRO A 332 19.44 -21.88 21.58
CA PRO A 332 20.59 -22.75 21.45
C PRO A 332 21.85 -21.93 21.14
N LYS A 333 22.85 -22.09 21.97
CA LYS A 333 24.19 -21.50 21.85
C LYS A 333 25.16 -22.60 21.48
N ILE A 334 25.69 -22.55 20.27
CA ILE A 334 26.60 -23.56 19.72
C ILE A 334 28.00 -22.94 19.69
N TYR A 335 28.97 -23.64 20.28
CA TYR A 335 30.37 -23.21 20.39
C TYR A 335 31.30 -24.14 19.64
N ALA A 336 32.40 -23.62 19.12
CA ALA A 336 33.40 -24.39 18.41
C ALA A 336 34.17 -25.36 19.36
N ASP A 337 34.50 -24.89 20.57
CA ASP A 337 35.37 -25.61 21.50
C ASP A 337 34.63 -26.23 22.70
N GLU A 338 33.32 -25.95 22.83
CA GLU A 338 32.50 -26.44 23.93
C GLU A 338 31.20 -27.08 23.44
N ASN A 339 30.58 -27.89 24.30
CA ASN A 339 29.27 -28.46 24.03
C ASN A 339 28.19 -27.35 24.03
N PRO A 340 27.12 -27.52 23.23
CA PRO A 340 26.09 -26.53 23.14
C PRO A 340 25.37 -26.30 24.46
N VAL A 341 24.95 -25.08 24.68
CA VAL A 341 24.09 -24.69 25.80
C VAL A 341 22.70 -24.43 25.25
N ILE A 342 21.70 -25.10 25.77
CA ILE A 342 20.29 -24.81 25.47
C ILE A 342 19.75 -23.92 26.59
N GLN A 343 19.36 -22.72 26.26
CA GLN A 343 18.75 -21.79 27.20
C GLN A 343 17.30 -21.55 26.78
N THR A 344 16.40 -21.49 27.76
CA THR A 344 14.98 -21.26 27.57
C THR A 344 14.50 -20.19 28.53
N GLU A 345 13.81 -19.19 28.03
CA GLU A 345 13.11 -18.19 28.80
C GLU A 345 11.61 -18.31 28.54
N TYR A 346 10.79 -18.33 29.59
CA TYR A 346 9.32 -18.26 29.50
C TYR A 346 8.83 -17.05 30.28
N ARG A 347 7.94 -16.28 29.66
CA ARG A 347 7.33 -15.08 30.25
C ARG A 347 5.81 -15.20 30.25
N HIS A 348 5.21 -14.81 31.36
CA HIS A 348 3.76 -14.80 31.52
C HIS A 348 3.31 -13.55 32.26
N VAL A 349 2.36 -12.84 31.68
CA VAL A 349 1.71 -11.66 32.26
C VAL A 349 0.25 -11.99 32.51
N THR A 350 -0.23 -11.70 33.71
CA THR A 350 -1.66 -11.69 34.03
C THR A 350 -2.10 -10.26 34.37
N LYS A 351 -3.35 -10.07 34.75
CA LYS A 351 -3.83 -8.75 35.17
C LYS A 351 -3.00 -8.17 36.33
N ASN A 352 -2.60 -9.04 37.26
CA ASN A 352 -1.98 -8.64 38.52
C ASN A 352 -0.59 -9.27 38.73
N SER A 353 0.00 -9.95 37.73
CA SER A 353 1.31 -10.56 37.92
C SER A 353 2.13 -10.57 36.64
N TYR A 354 3.46 -10.49 36.81
CA TYR A 354 4.46 -10.77 35.80
C TYR A 354 5.37 -11.89 36.30
N SER A 355 5.48 -12.95 35.52
CA SER A 355 6.35 -14.08 35.84
C SER A 355 7.35 -14.33 34.70
N ILE A 356 8.58 -14.62 35.08
CA ILE A 356 9.65 -15.03 34.18
C ILE A 356 10.32 -16.29 34.72
N LEU A 357 10.50 -17.29 33.86
CA LEU A 357 11.26 -18.52 34.13
C LEU A 357 12.40 -18.56 33.15
N ASP A 358 13.63 -18.73 33.63
CA ASP A 358 14.83 -18.91 32.85
C ASP A 358 15.49 -20.24 33.23
N ALA A 359 15.78 -21.06 32.25
CA ALA A 359 16.41 -22.35 32.44
C ALA A 359 17.50 -22.59 31.41
N SER A 360 18.56 -23.25 31.80
CA SER A 360 19.57 -23.73 30.85
C SER A 360 20.03 -25.17 31.14
N PHE A 361 20.48 -25.81 30.07
CA PHE A 361 21.04 -27.13 30.08
C PHE A 361 22.32 -27.19 29.24
N ASN A 362 23.38 -27.80 29.77
CA ASN A 362 24.61 -28.13 29.07
C ASN A 362 25.11 -29.51 29.55
N GLN A 363 25.47 -30.36 28.61
CA GLN A 363 26.05 -31.68 28.87
C GLN A 363 27.54 -31.65 28.56
N GLY A 364 28.37 -32.15 29.50
CA GLY A 364 29.82 -32.24 29.32
C GLY A 364 30.52 -30.89 29.23
N TYR A 365 31.06 -30.37 30.30
CA TYR A 365 31.78 -29.12 30.36
C TYR A 365 33.26 -29.31 30.71
N LYS A 366 34.13 -28.34 30.34
CA LYS A 366 35.54 -28.37 30.75
C LYS A 366 35.69 -28.12 32.24
N LYS A 367 36.25 -29.04 32.96
CA LYS A 367 36.58 -28.90 34.39
C LYS A 367 37.98 -28.31 34.60
N THR A 368 38.90 -28.58 33.68
CA THR A 368 40.26 -28.03 33.58
C THR A 368 40.59 -27.82 32.11
N SER A 369 41.71 -27.14 31.83
CA SER A 369 42.02 -26.65 30.48
C SER A 369 41.89 -27.64 29.31
N ASN A 370 41.90 -28.94 29.54
CA ASN A 370 41.85 -29.93 28.45
C ASN A 370 40.94 -31.14 28.68
N LYS A 371 40.22 -31.27 29.80
CA LYS A 371 39.41 -32.45 30.09
C LYS A 371 37.93 -32.07 30.27
N LYS A 372 37.09 -32.57 29.37
CA LYS A 372 35.63 -32.50 29.51
C LYS A 372 35.17 -33.56 30.52
N THR A 373 34.12 -33.23 31.27
CA THR A 373 33.43 -34.16 32.16
C THR A 373 32.19 -34.72 31.46
N ASP A 374 31.68 -35.85 31.88
CA ASP A 374 30.38 -36.39 31.43
C ASP A 374 29.20 -35.77 32.18
N GLY A 375 29.48 -34.88 33.14
CA GLY A 375 28.47 -34.22 33.94
C GLY A 375 27.65 -33.16 33.20
N SER A 376 26.67 -32.61 33.87
CA SER A 376 25.80 -31.54 33.35
C SER A 376 25.87 -30.28 34.21
N ARG A 377 25.66 -29.14 33.58
CA ARG A 377 25.41 -27.86 34.25
C ARG A 377 24.06 -27.35 33.84
N ASN A 378 23.24 -27.09 34.84
CA ASN A 378 21.88 -26.62 34.64
C ASN A 378 21.61 -25.46 35.57
N HIS A 379 20.79 -24.51 35.15
CA HIS A 379 20.19 -23.59 36.08
C HIS A 379 18.67 -23.53 35.87
N PHE A 380 17.97 -23.16 36.91
CA PHE A 380 16.57 -22.84 36.89
C PHE A 380 16.34 -21.62 37.78
N PHE A 381 15.91 -20.52 37.18
CA PHE A 381 15.57 -19.27 37.84
C PHE A 381 14.12 -18.96 37.59
N ALA A 382 13.39 -18.57 38.61
CA ALA A 382 11.99 -18.14 38.49
C ALA A 382 11.80 -16.87 39.30
N ARG A 383 11.15 -15.93 38.70
CA ARG A 383 10.70 -14.68 39.35
C ARG A 383 9.24 -14.45 39.06
N SER A 384 8.48 -14.09 40.07
CA SER A 384 7.09 -13.65 39.93
C SER A 384 6.88 -12.42 40.78
N ASP A 385 6.45 -11.35 40.13
CA ASP A 385 6.04 -10.10 40.76
C ASP A 385 4.50 -10.04 40.70
N ILE A 386 3.87 -9.97 41.85
CA ILE A 386 2.41 -10.03 42.02
C ILE A 386 1.97 -8.74 42.69
N ASP A 387 1.09 -8.01 42.01
CA ASP A 387 0.38 -6.88 42.61
C ASP A 387 -0.78 -7.41 43.44
N LEU A 388 -0.76 -7.09 44.73
CA LEU A 388 -1.77 -7.58 45.71
C LEU A 388 -3.02 -6.71 45.71
N ASP A 389 -2.94 -5.50 45.13
CA ASP A 389 -4.07 -4.54 45.02
C ASP A 389 -4.81 -4.35 46.36
N LEU A 390 -4.04 -4.17 47.46
CA LEU A 390 -4.58 -3.98 48.79
C LEU A 390 -5.09 -2.52 48.95
N GLU A 391 -6.36 -2.34 49.23
CA GLU A 391 -7.01 -1.03 49.31
C GLU A 391 -6.42 -0.07 50.38
N THR A 392 -5.67 -0.60 51.34
CA THR A 392 -5.02 0.17 52.41
C THR A 392 -3.67 0.76 52.05
N PHE A 393 -3.12 0.44 50.89
CA PHE A 393 -1.79 0.86 50.46
C PHE A 393 -1.82 1.42 49.04
N ASP A 394 -1.08 2.47 48.79
CA ASP A 394 -0.93 3.03 47.42
C ASP A 394 -0.23 2.05 46.47
N GLU A 395 0.64 1.17 47.00
CA GLU A 395 1.30 0.12 46.25
C GLU A 395 1.54 -1.09 47.18
N SER A 396 1.12 -2.28 46.71
CA SER A 396 1.29 -3.53 47.43
C SER A 396 1.74 -4.63 46.51
N LYS A 397 3.04 -4.95 46.53
CA LYS A 397 3.70 -5.96 45.65
C LYS A 397 4.34 -7.09 46.43
N LEU A 398 4.14 -8.31 45.98
CA LEU A 398 4.84 -9.50 46.41
C LEU A 398 5.79 -9.98 45.28
N SER A 399 7.09 -10.01 45.58
CA SER A 399 8.09 -10.56 44.67
C SER A 399 8.60 -11.89 45.21
N ILE A 400 8.45 -12.95 44.40
CA ILE A 400 8.95 -14.28 44.69
C ILE A 400 10.08 -14.57 43.74
N ASN A 401 11.27 -14.90 44.30
CA ASN A 401 12.46 -15.27 43.51
C ASN A 401 12.94 -16.64 43.95
N PHE A 402 13.13 -17.55 42.97
CA PHE A 402 13.68 -18.85 43.16
C PHE A 402 14.89 -19.04 42.23
N GLN A 403 16.03 -19.49 42.78
CA GLN A 403 17.23 -19.71 41.99
C GLN A 403 17.85 -21.05 42.40
N LYS A 404 18.11 -21.91 41.40
CA LYS A 404 18.81 -23.19 41.60
C LYS A 404 19.82 -23.41 40.49
N ILE A 405 21.05 -23.71 40.89
CA ILE A 405 22.12 -24.12 39.98
C ILE A 405 22.49 -25.58 40.36
N ILE A 406 22.59 -26.44 39.36
CA ILE A 406 22.92 -27.84 39.50
C ILE A 406 24.14 -28.11 38.64
N GLN A 407 25.13 -28.72 39.24
CA GLN A 407 26.34 -29.23 38.58
C GLN A 407 26.57 -30.65 39.06
N VAL A 408 26.57 -31.62 38.12
CA VAL A 408 26.76 -33.03 38.38
C VAL A 408 28.01 -33.50 37.69
#